data_73d725fc7c0600c9b5fc9be3025a4cad
#
_entry.id   73d725fc7c0600c9b5fc9be3025a4cad
#
_cell.length_a   1.000
_cell.length_b   1.000
_cell.length_c   1.000
_cell.angle_alpha   90.00
_cell.angle_beta   90.00
_cell.angle_gamma   90.00
#
_symmetry.space_group_name_H-M   'P 1'
#
loop_
_entity.id
_entity.type
_entity.pdbx_description
1 polymer ?
#
loop_
_entity_poly.entity_id
_entity_poly.type
_entity_poly.pdbx_seq_one_letter_code
_entity_poly.pdbx_strand_id
1 'polypeptide(L)'
;MSNKVNNHKTMIKYLILLSILNCMNLLAQDQNADALKKADIDFSNLSRAKGVKEAFIAYTAENGVLLRPFMMPVVGYDAVKKFMEDGDSNFQLTWEPLYADISTSGEMGYTYGLYNAVYKDEKGIEQSTRGTYVSIWKKDKDGNWKFVLDTGNPGLEPKK
;
A
#
# COMPACT_ATOMS: atom_id res chain seq x y z
N MET A 1 56.01 14.59 -13.29
CA MET A 1 55.08 13.63 -13.91
C MET A 1 54.32 12.73 -12.91
N SER A 2 54.88 12.48 -11.72
CA SER A 2 54.30 11.57 -10.70
C SER A 2 52.96 12.05 -10.10
N ASN A 3 52.74 13.34 -9.83
CA ASN A 3 51.51 13.83 -9.18
C ASN A 3 50.21 13.72 -10.04
N LYS A 4 50.31 13.79 -11.38
CA LYS A 4 49.15 13.65 -12.28
C LYS A 4 48.59 12.22 -12.30
N VAL A 5 49.46 11.23 -12.23
CA VAL A 5 49.06 9.81 -12.24
C VAL A 5 48.41 9.40 -10.94
N ASN A 6 48.85 9.96 -9.81
CA ASN A 6 48.24 9.69 -8.50
C ASN A 6 46.84 10.30 -8.41
N ASN A 7 46.62 11.52 -8.89
CA ASN A 7 45.31 12.14 -8.91
C ASN A 7 44.28 11.35 -9.78
N HIS A 8 44.73 10.80 -10.89
CA HIS A 8 43.85 10.02 -11.78
C HIS A 8 43.40 8.69 -11.16
N LYS A 9 44.32 7.98 -10.50
CA LYS A 9 43.99 6.75 -9.74
C LYS A 9 43.06 7.04 -8.56
N THR A 10 43.25 8.15 -7.88
CA THR A 10 42.38 8.56 -6.78
C THR A 10 40.99 8.91 -7.28
N MET A 11 40.86 9.65 -8.39
CA MET A 11 39.58 10.00 -9.01
C MET A 11 38.81 8.75 -9.46
N ILE A 12 39.48 7.77 -10.07
CA ILE A 12 38.86 6.50 -10.46
C ILE A 12 38.31 5.74 -9.25
N LYS A 13 39.05 5.71 -8.13
CA LYS A 13 38.56 5.08 -6.90
C LYS A 13 37.30 5.74 -6.35
N TYR A 14 37.20 7.07 -6.37
CA TYR A 14 35.97 7.79 -5.96
C TYR A 14 34.81 7.53 -6.90
N LEU A 15 35.03 7.45 -8.22
CA LEU A 15 33.98 7.13 -9.20
C LEU A 15 33.46 5.70 -9.01
N ILE A 16 34.33 4.73 -8.73
CA ILE A 16 33.93 3.35 -8.45
C ILE A 16 33.15 3.30 -7.13
N LEU A 17 33.60 3.98 -6.09
CA LEU A 17 32.91 4.02 -4.79
C LEU A 17 31.50 4.65 -4.92
N LEU A 18 31.39 5.72 -5.69
CA LEU A 18 30.12 6.39 -5.98
C LEU A 18 29.14 5.49 -6.76
N SER A 19 29.67 4.71 -7.74
CA SER A 19 28.85 3.76 -8.51
C SER A 19 28.35 2.60 -7.64
N ILE A 20 29.18 2.07 -6.74
CA ILE A 20 28.79 1.03 -5.78
C ILE A 20 27.70 1.54 -4.84
N LEU A 21 27.85 2.76 -4.32
CA LEU A 21 26.87 3.37 -3.42
C LEU A 21 25.51 3.56 -4.12
N ASN A 22 25.50 3.96 -5.40
CA ASN A 22 24.25 4.07 -6.19
C ASN A 22 23.62 2.70 -6.43
N CYS A 23 24.39 1.66 -6.74
CA CYS A 23 23.85 0.30 -6.90
C CYS A 23 23.25 -0.23 -5.58
N MET A 24 23.88 0.03 -4.45
CA MET A 24 23.34 -0.38 -3.14
C MET A 24 22.01 0.32 -2.81
N ASN A 25 21.87 1.59 -3.17
CA ASN A 25 20.60 2.33 -2.97
C ASN A 25 19.47 1.78 -3.86
N LEU A 26 19.74 1.43 -5.11
CA LEU A 26 18.75 0.83 -6.00
C LEU A 26 18.27 -0.54 -5.48
N LEU A 27 19.18 -1.40 -5.05
CA LEU A 27 18.82 -2.71 -4.48
C LEU A 27 18.01 -2.58 -3.18
N ALA A 28 18.35 -1.59 -2.33
CA ALA A 28 17.60 -1.32 -1.11
C ALA A 28 16.18 -0.80 -1.41
N GLN A 29 15.98 -0.03 -2.48
CA GLN A 29 14.67 0.48 -2.89
C GLN A 29 13.77 -0.65 -3.39
N ASP A 30 14.28 -1.58 -4.21
CA ASP A 30 13.52 -2.74 -4.69
C ASP A 30 13.07 -3.63 -3.51
N GLN A 31 13.96 -3.95 -2.58
CA GLN A 31 13.62 -4.75 -1.40
C GLN A 31 12.55 -4.09 -0.51
N ASN A 32 12.55 -2.78 -0.43
CA ASN A 32 11.57 -2.03 0.34
C ASN A 32 10.20 -1.98 -0.35
N ALA A 33 10.15 -1.89 -1.70
CA ALA A 33 8.91 -1.96 -2.47
C ALA A 33 8.25 -3.33 -2.33
N ASP A 34 9.05 -4.41 -2.36
CA ASP A 34 8.57 -5.78 -2.11
C ASP A 34 8.01 -5.94 -0.69
N ALA A 35 8.66 -5.32 0.31
CA ALA A 35 8.18 -5.32 1.68
C ALA A 35 6.84 -4.58 1.83
N LEU A 36 6.65 -3.47 1.13
CA LEU A 36 5.37 -2.76 1.09
C LEU A 36 4.29 -3.60 0.40
N LYS A 37 4.61 -4.19 -0.76
CA LYS A 37 3.69 -5.08 -1.48
C LYS A 37 3.27 -6.26 -0.62
N LYS A 38 4.21 -6.84 0.14
CA LYS A 38 3.92 -7.90 1.10
C LYS A 38 2.98 -7.43 2.21
N ALA A 39 3.17 -6.23 2.76
CA ALA A 39 2.30 -5.68 3.79
C ALA A 39 0.85 -5.52 3.29
N ASP A 40 0.67 -5.10 2.03
CA ASP A 40 -0.65 -5.01 1.40
C ASP A 40 -1.29 -6.39 1.17
N ILE A 41 -0.50 -7.39 0.76
CA ILE A 41 -0.96 -8.79 0.67
C ILE A 41 -1.37 -9.32 2.05
N ASP A 42 -0.58 -9.06 3.09
CA ASP A 42 -0.89 -9.47 4.46
C ASP A 42 -2.18 -8.80 4.97
N PHE A 43 -2.41 -7.54 4.61
CA PHE A 43 -3.65 -6.82 4.88
C PHE A 43 -4.86 -7.49 4.19
N SER A 44 -4.76 -7.82 2.89
CA SER A 44 -5.81 -8.57 2.18
C SER A 44 -6.05 -9.96 2.79
N ASN A 45 -4.99 -10.66 3.20
CA ASN A 45 -5.11 -11.96 3.85
C ASN A 45 -5.80 -11.85 5.23
N LEU A 46 -5.52 -10.79 5.99
CA LEU A 46 -6.21 -10.54 7.25
C LEU A 46 -7.69 -10.26 7.02
N SER A 47 -8.04 -9.49 5.97
CA SER A 47 -9.43 -9.25 5.56
C SER A 47 -10.16 -10.55 5.23
N ARG A 48 -9.50 -11.46 4.50
CA ARG A 48 -10.07 -12.78 4.19
C ARG A 48 -10.25 -13.65 5.43
N ALA A 49 -9.29 -13.63 6.35
CA ALA A 49 -9.26 -14.53 7.50
C ALA A 49 -10.16 -14.06 8.67
N LYS A 50 -10.23 -12.75 8.91
CA LYS A 50 -10.90 -12.16 10.07
C LYS A 50 -11.97 -11.13 9.73
N GLY A 51 -12.16 -10.85 8.46
CA GLY A 51 -13.12 -9.86 7.96
C GLY A 51 -12.50 -8.47 7.75
N VAL A 52 -13.20 -7.70 6.94
CA VAL A 52 -12.79 -6.35 6.49
C VAL A 52 -12.57 -5.41 7.68
N LYS A 53 -13.46 -5.45 8.65
CA LYS A 53 -13.41 -4.62 9.86
C LYS A 53 -12.08 -4.76 10.59
N GLU A 54 -11.72 -5.99 10.98
CA GLU A 54 -10.50 -6.27 11.72
C GLU A 54 -9.26 -5.85 10.92
N ALA A 55 -9.27 -6.12 9.63
CA ALA A 55 -8.15 -5.78 8.76
C ALA A 55 -7.95 -4.26 8.66
N PHE A 56 -9.01 -3.50 8.36
CA PHE A 56 -8.91 -2.05 8.23
C PHE A 56 -8.51 -1.38 9.55
N ILE A 57 -9.07 -1.81 10.69
CA ILE A 57 -8.66 -1.30 12.01
C ILE A 57 -7.17 -1.57 12.26
N ALA A 58 -6.67 -2.77 11.90
CA ALA A 58 -5.27 -3.13 12.12
C ALA A 58 -4.28 -2.33 11.27
N TYR A 59 -4.66 -1.93 10.04
CA TYR A 59 -3.75 -1.29 9.09
C TYR A 59 -3.95 0.23 8.93
N THR A 60 -4.95 0.83 9.55
CA THR A 60 -5.17 2.28 9.52
C THR A 60 -4.09 3.01 10.34
N ALA A 61 -3.49 4.05 9.77
CA ALA A 61 -2.64 4.99 10.50
C ALA A 61 -3.48 5.87 11.44
N GLU A 62 -2.85 6.51 12.43
CA GLU A 62 -3.52 7.44 13.35
C GLU A 62 -4.29 8.55 12.60
N ASN A 63 -3.69 9.08 11.54
CA ASN A 63 -4.29 10.07 10.63
C ASN A 63 -4.80 9.47 9.32
N GLY A 64 -5.12 8.17 9.30
CA GLY A 64 -5.58 7.47 8.12
C GLY A 64 -6.89 8.03 7.56
N VAL A 65 -7.03 7.99 6.25
CA VAL A 65 -8.20 8.52 5.52
C VAL A 65 -8.78 7.44 4.63
N LEU A 66 -10.10 7.25 4.69
CA LEU A 66 -10.83 6.47 3.71
C LEU A 66 -11.60 7.40 2.78
N LEU A 67 -11.42 7.18 1.48
CA LEU A 67 -12.24 7.78 0.45
C LEU A 67 -13.14 6.68 -0.15
N ARG A 68 -14.44 6.90 -0.11
CA ARG A 68 -15.42 5.95 -0.64
C ARG A 68 -16.36 6.66 -1.60
N PRO A 69 -16.87 5.97 -2.64
CA PRO A 69 -17.84 6.55 -3.56
C PRO A 69 -19.03 7.13 -2.80
N PHE A 70 -19.49 8.32 -3.24
CA PHE A 70 -20.67 9.01 -2.72
C PHE A 70 -20.60 9.40 -1.23
N MET A 71 -19.42 9.43 -0.63
CA MET A 71 -19.22 9.80 0.77
C MET A 71 -18.18 10.92 0.93
N MET A 72 -18.32 11.69 1.99
CA MET A 72 -17.26 12.58 2.45
C MET A 72 -16.08 11.75 3.01
N PRO A 73 -14.85 12.27 3.01
CA PRO A 73 -13.70 11.57 3.58
C PRO A 73 -13.94 11.17 5.04
N VAL A 74 -13.63 9.92 5.39
CA VAL A 74 -13.58 9.44 6.77
C VAL A 74 -12.14 9.65 7.26
N VAL A 75 -11.94 10.57 8.20
CA VAL A 75 -10.61 11.08 8.56
C VAL A 75 -10.25 10.72 10.00
N GLY A 76 -9.11 10.07 10.17
CA GLY A 76 -8.53 9.67 11.46
C GLY A 76 -8.94 8.26 11.89
N TYR A 77 -8.07 7.64 12.70
CA TYR A 77 -8.22 6.26 13.16
C TYR A 77 -9.58 5.96 13.80
N ASP A 78 -10.02 6.80 14.74
CA ASP A 78 -11.28 6.56 15.46
C ASP A 78 -12.50 6.65 14.55
N ALA A 79 -12.50 7.59 13.59
CA ALA A 79 -13.56 7.70 12.59
C ALA A 79 -13.58 6.50 11.65
N VAL A 80 -12.41 6.03 11.19
CA VAL A 80 -12.29 4.83 10.36
C VAL A 80 -12.75 3.60 11.14
N LYS A 81 -12.32 3.44 12.38
CA LYS A 81 -12.74 2.34 13.26
C LYS A 81 -14.27 2.31 13.41
N LYS A 82 -14.87 3.46 13.77
CA LYS A 82 -16.33 3.56 13.88
C LYS A 82 -17.02 3.22 12.55
N PHE A 83 -16.54 3.74 11.43
CA PHE A 83 -17.08 3.46 10.11
C PHE A 83 -17.06 1.95 9.79
N MET A 84 -15.98 1.25 10.16
CA MET A 84 -15.87 -0.19 9.98
C MET A 84 -16.74 -0.99 10.95
N GLU A 85 -16.95 -0.48 12.16
CA GLU A 85 -17.83 -1.09 13.17
C GLU A 85 -19.30 -0.99 12.81
N ASP A 86 -19.71 0.11 12.18
CA ASP A 86 -21.08 0.36 11.72
C ASP A 86 -21.38 -0.34 10.38
N GLY A 87 -20.38 -0.90 9.70
CA GLY A 87 -20.51 -1.55 8.38
C GLY A 87 -21.20 -2.92 8.44
N ASP A 88 -21.63 -3.41 7.26
CA ASP A 88 -22.24 -4.74 7.12
C ASP A 88 -21.21 -5.85 7.43
N SER A 89 -21.55 -6.70 8.40
CA SER A 89 -20.72 -7.84 8.79
C SER A 89 -20.61 -8.93 7.73
N ASN A 90 -21.52 -8.94 6.73
CA ASN A 90 -21.51 -9.89 5.62
C ASN A 90 -20.68 -9.39 4.43
N PHE A 91 -20.21 -8.14 4.48
CA PHE A 91 -19.36 -7.59 3.44
C PHE A 91 -17.99 -8.23 3.46
N GLN A 92 -17.60 -8.85 2.35
CA GLN A 92 -16.27 -9.43 2.16
C GLN A 92 -15.51 -8.61 1.13
N LEU A 93 -14.26 -8.32 1.41
CA LEU A 93 -13.36 -7.59 0.52
C LEU A 93 -11.99 -8.25 0.52
N THR A 94 -11.54 -8.60 -0.66
CA THR A 94 -10.18 -9.12 -0.89
C THR A 94 -9.55 -8.38 -2.06
N TRP A 95 -8.23 -8.28 -2.09
CA TRP A 95 -7.53 -7.59 -3.16
C TRP A 95 -6.17 -8.19 -3.42
N GLU A 96 -5.63 -7.86 -4.58
CA GLU A 96 -4.31 -8.25 -5.04
C GLU A 96 -3.55 -7.01 -5.51
N PRO A 97 -2.44 -6.63 -4.86
CA PRO A 97 -1.60 -5.55 -5.31
C PRO A 97 -0.84 -5.96 -6.59
N LEU A 98 -1.05 -5.21 -7.65
CA LEU A 98 -0.33 -5.38 -8.90
C LEU A 98 1.06 -4.73 -8.84
N TYR A 99 1.14 -3.59 -8.15
CA TYR A 99 2.35 -2.79 -8.10
C TYR A 99 2.52 -2.10 -6.74
N ALA A 100 3.76 -1.88 -6.36
CA ALA A 100 4.17 -1.08 -5.21
C ALA A 100 5.36 -0.21 -5.59
N ASP A 101 5.41 1.00 -5.04
CA ASP A 101 6.57 1.89 -5.13
C ASP A 101 6.73 2.65 -3.82
N ILE A 102 7.96 3.04 -3.51
CA ILE A 102 8.28 3.73 -2.27
C ILE A 102 9.16 4.95 -2.52
N SER A 103 9.06 5.91 -1.62
CA SER A 103 9.94 7.07 -1.58
C SER A 103 11.41 6.66 -1.36
N THR A 104 12.34 7.46 -1.84
CA THR A 104 13.79 7.23 -1.64
C THR A 104 14.17 7.15 -0.16
N SER A 105 13.43 7.82 0.73
CA SER A 105 13.62 7.73 2.19
C SER A 105 13.11 6.41 2.79
N GLY A 106 12.33 5.62 2.04
CA GLY A 106 11.85 4.30 2.47
C GLY A 106 10.73 4.33 3.52
N GLU A 107 10.20 5.50 3.85
CA GLU A 107 9.18 5.68 4.90
C GLU A 107 7.75 5.77 4.38
N MET A 108 7.58 6.09 3.08
CA MET A 108 6.30 6.30 2.43
C MET A 108 6.26 5.60 1.08
N GLY A 109 5.11 5.10 0.69
CA GLY A 109 4.91 4.47 -0.61
C GLY A 109 3.45 4.34 -0.95
N TYR A 110 3.17 3.72 -2.08
CA TYR A 110 1.83 3.40 -2.52
C TYR A 110 1.77 2.01 -3.14
N THR A 111 0.60 1.43 -3.07
CA THR A 111 0.23 0.23 -3.83
C THR A 111 -1.02 0.52 -4.65
N TYR A 112 -1.16 -0.15 -5.77
CA TYR A 112 -2.43 -0.22 -6.48
C TYR A 112 -2.67 -1.64 -6.99
N GLY A 113 -3.93 -1.97 -7.18
CA GLY A 113 -4.30 -3.30 -7.64
C GLY A 113 -5.78 -3.44 -7.94
N LEU A 114 -6.22 -4.70 -7.91
CA LEU A 114 -7.59 -5.08 -8.13
C LEU A 114 -8.21 -5.58 -6.84
N TYR A 115 -9.47 -5.25 -6.61
CA TYR A 115 -10.24 -5.82 -5.52
C TYR A 115 -11.41 -6.64 -6.03
N ASN A 116 -11.87 -7.56 -5.19
CA ASN A 116 -13.14 -8.25 -5.31
C ASN A 116 -13.94 -8.05 -4.02
N ALA A 117 -15.16 -7.55 -4.16
CA ALA A 117 -16.09 -7.36 -3.04
C ALA A 117 -17.30 -8.29 -3.24
N VAL A 118 -17.72 -8.96 -2.16
CA VAL A 118 -18.91 -9.80 -2.11
C VAL A 118 -19.82 -9.27 -1.02
N TYR A 119 -21.09 -9.09 -1.34
CA TYR A 119 -22.11 -8.57 -0.43
C TYR A 119 -23.49 -9.13 -0.78
N LYS A 120 -24.44 -8.97 0.12
CA LYS A 120 -25.85 -9.30 -0.17
C LYS A 120 -26.62 -8.04 -0.50
N ASP A 121 -27.41 -8.11 -1.57
CA ASP A 121 -28.34 -7.04 -1.92
C ASP A 121 -29.55 -6.99 -0.96
N GLU A 122 -30.44 -6.02 -1.17
CA GLU A 122 -31.65 -5.83 -0.37
C GLU A 122 -32.59 -7.05 -0.35
N LYS A 123 -32.46 -7.96 -1.32
CA LYS A 123 -33.22 -9.21 -1.42
C LYS A 123 -32.49 -10.38 -0.76
N GLY A 124 -31.30 -10.16 -0.19
CA GLY A 124 -30.44 -11.19 0.39
C GLY A 124 -29.69 -12.03 -0.64
N ILE A 125 -29.70 -11.63 -1.93
CA ILE A 125 -29.01 -12.33 -3.00
C ILE A 125 -27.54 -11.87 -3.01
N GLU A 126 -26.64 -12.86 -3.07
CA GLU A 126 -25.20 -12.59 -3.14
C GLU A 126 -24.83 -11.90 -4.46
N GLN A 127 -24.12 -10.81 -4.33
CA GLN A 127 -23.58 -10.01 -5.43
C GLN A 127 -22.06 -9.95 -5.30
N SER A 128 -21.39 -9.83 -6.44
CA SER A 128 -19.96 -9.62 -6.47
C SER A 128 -19.61 -8.49 -7.42
N THR A 129 -18.65 -7.66 -7.02
CA THR A 129 -18.13 -6.58 -7.87
C THR A 129 -16.61 -6.55 -7.82
N ARG A 130 -16.01 -6.14 -8.92
CA ARG A 130 -14.55 -5.98 -9.04
C ARG A 130 -14.24 -4.53 -9.36
N GLY A 131 -13.09 -4.08 -8.88
CA GLY A 131 -12.64 -2.73 -9.14
C GLY A 131 -11.15 -2.58 -8.95
N THR A 132 -10.71 -1.34 -8.98
CA THR A 132 -9.32 -0.94 -8.75
C THR A 132 -9.21 -0.20 -7.43
N TYR A 133 -8.06 -0.28 -6.79
CA TYR A 133 -7.78 0.47 -5.57
C TYR A 133 -6.39 1.10 -5.63
N VAL A 134 -6.18 2.08 -4.78
CA VAL A 134 -4.89 2.61 -4.42
C VAL A 134 -4.86 2.85 -2.91
N SER A 135 -3.78 2.43 -2.28
CA SER A 135 -3.48 2.74 -0.88
C SER A 135 -2.14 3.46 -0.80
N ILE A 136 -2.11 4.57 -0.06
CA ILE A 136 -0.88 5.29 0.28
C ILE A 136 -0.49 4.87 1.69
N TRP A 137 0.77 4.47 1.83
CA TRP A 137 1.30 3.87 3.04
C TRP A 137 2.36 4.73 3.68
N LYS A 138 2.44 4.65 5.00
CA LYS A 138 3.52 5.24 5.78
C LYS A 138 3.95 4.28 6.87
N LYS A 139 5.24 4.26 7.19
CA LYS A 139 5.71 3.52 8.37
C LYS A 139 5.33 4.29 9.63
N ASP A 140 4.78 3.57 10.61
CA ASP A 140 4.58 4.08 11.95
C ASP A 140 5.93 4.16 12.72
N LYS A 141 5.90 4.63 13.97
CA LYS A 141 7.09 4.75 14.84
C LYS A 141 7.79 3.40 15.10
N ASP A 142 7.08 2.30 14.95
CA ASP A 142 7.60 0.95 15.19
C ASP A 142 8.07 0.29 13.88
N GLY A 143 8.01 1.03 12.75
CA GLY A 143 8.43 0.59 11.43
C GLY A 143 7.39 -0.22 10.65
N ASN A 144 6.16 -0.36 11.15
CA ASN A 144 5.10 -1.08 10.49
C ASN A 144 4.42 -0.22 9.43
N TRP A 145 4.09 -0.82 8.29
CA TRP A 145 3.31 -0.17 7.26
C TRP A 145 1.85 0.01 7.69
N LYS A 146 1.38 1.27 7.64
CA LYS A 146 -0.01 1.66 7.87
C LYS A 146 -0.49 2.50 6.70
N PHE A 147 -1.72 2.29 6.22
CA PHE A 147 -2.24 3.18 5.20
C PHE A 147 -2.62 4.54 5.80
N VAL A 148 -2.23 5.59 5.12
CA VAL A 148 -2.60 6.98 5.43
C VAL A 148 -3.72 7.49 4.53
N LEU A 149 -3.94 6.84 3.38
CA LEU A 149 -5.08 7.04 2.50
C LEU A 149 -5.40 5.73 1.79
N ASP A 150 -6.67 5.37 1.75
CA ASP A 150 -7.17 4.22 1.00
C ASP A 150 -8.43 4.59 0.22
N THR A 151 -8.47 4.19 -1.04
CA THR A 151 -9.61 4.40 -1.92
C THR A 151 -9.74 3.29 -2.94
N GLY A 152 -10.97 3.05 -3.39
CA GLY A 152 -11.26 2.11 -4.48
C GLY A 152 -12.34 2.67 -5.41
N ASN A 153 -12.25 2.27 -6.67
CA ASN A 153 -13.23 2.60 -7.68
C ASN A 153 -13.86 1.33 -8.23
N PRO A 154 -15.19 1.30 -8.45
CA PRO A 154 -15.79 0.17 -9.16
C PRO A 154 -15.18 0.06 -10.56
N GLY A 155 -14.94 -1.18 -10.98
CA GLY A 155 -14.48 -1.47 -12.34
C GLY A 155 -15.62 -1.31 -13.35
N LEU A 156 -15.27 -1.47 -14.61
CA LEU A 156 -16.28 -1.60 -15.66
C LEU A 156 -16.88 -2.99 -15.56
N GLU A 157 -18.22 -3.06 -15.52
CA GLU A 157 -18.92 -4.33 -15.70
C GLU A 157 -18.52 -4.92 -17.05
N PRO A 158 -18.33 -6.25 -17.16
CA PRO A 158 -18.15 -6.90 -18.44
C PRO A 158 -19.33 -6.56 -19.32
N LYS A 159 -19.09 -6.01 -20.52
CA LYS A 159 -20.16 -5.83 -21.51
C LYS A 159 -20.74 -7.22 -21.80
N LYS A 160 -22.00 -7.40 -21.45
CA LYS A 160 -22.78 -8.58 -21.81
C LYS A 160 -22.90 -8.70 -23.32
#